data_5663edc9ad2ee8ec75248bdbddbab195
#
_entry.id   5663edc9ad2ee8ec75248bdbddbab195
#
_cell.length_a   1.000
_cell.length_b   1.000
_cell.length_c   1.000
_cell.angle_alpha   90.00
_cell.angle_beta   90.00
_cell.angle_gamma   90.00
#
_symmetry.space_group_name_H-M   'P 1'
#
loop_
_entity.id
_entity.type
_entity.pdbx_description
1 polymer ?
#
loop_
_entity_poly.entity_id
_entity_poly.type
_entity_poly.pdbx_seq_one_letter_code
_entity_poly.pdbx_strand_id
1 'polypeptide(L)'
;MKFHSFISDIRLIYRYILKLKFSRLSICNIIAIITLESSLLMLEPFYFGKVIDGLTHKNAVLVKYVFILILIFIGTTILFKIKTMCLIKITTDIEKKVKLDVFSQVFKIQYKDFLRIDKGTLLNNIEEDSMVISNLFNDLIDFFRCLATVIVTFMIMLKINVLLTLIVICFLPVEFILFVIMGQLLRVKIRKLSQLKDEYINVINESFNGFKTIKLLGVQNERKKHFADETNNIYRLGVNKANLDVNVSLTISIISFISRMLVIVIGGKLCLEGSISIGTLVAFSTYSEKFKVEGSGLSSFSSMVQSIGVSLERINTLFEEHTLDLYADTEADVVEDNINDRMKIDKIEISNLDFCYITSNNIIEDFSFTFNHGKIYKINGPSGKGKSTFLDILSGLYPEKMTNIKVNDSKDYDLNSYRNSIVYIDQNSYIFTLSIYDNISMYRDIELDSVKKICIKLGIDEVVENLPNKYYTIINSEINLSSGQLQRILIARAFVEKKDMYIFDETTAYLDKENKVIFFEMLKKVSNDSIVIFSSHEDIGYIEVEAIDFCI
;
A
#
# COMPACT_ATOMS: atom_id res chain seq x y z
N MET A 1 7.65 -29.18 2.07
CA MET A 1 6.76 -28.01 1.87
C MET A 1 7.49 -26.65 1.97
N LYS A 2 8.34 -26.38 2.97
CA LYS A 2 9.03 -25.07 3.17
C LYS A 2 10.08 -24.68 2.11
N PHE A 3 10.73 -25.64 1.43
CA PHE A 3 11.74 -25.36 0.40
C PHE A 3 11.08 -24.98 -0.94
N HIS A 4 9.88 -25.46 -1.20
CA HIS A 4 9.13 -25.14 -2.42
C HIS A 4 8.55 -23.71 -2.36
N SER A 5 8.05 -23.27 -1.18
CA SER A 5 7.60 -21.88 -1.00
C SER A 5 8.73 -20.87 -1.13
N PHE A 6 9.90 -21.16 -0.55
CA PHE A 6 11.08 -20.30 -0.66
C PHE A 6 11.57 -20.12 -2.12
N ILE A 7 11.52 -21.18 -2.93
CA ILE A 7 11.87 -21.10 -4.37
C ILE A 7 10.80 -20.31 -5.14
N SER A 8 9.51 -20.46 -4.79
CA SER A 8 8.44 -19.68 -5.41
C SER A 8 8.59 -18.19 -5.10
N ASP A 9 8.93 -17.84 -3.85
CA ASP A 9 9.16 -16.47 -3.42
C ASP A 9 10.34 -15.83 -4.17
N ILE A 10 11.47 -16.55 -4.30
CA ILE A 10 12.62 -16.08 -5.10
C ILE A 10 12.22 -15.87 -6.57
N ARG A 11 11.40 -16.75 -7.14
CA ARG A 11 10.95 -16.61 -8.53
C ARG A 11 10.04 -15.41 -8.73
N LEU A 12 9.14 -15.13 -7.77
CA LEU A 12 8.30 -13.93 -7.74
C LEU A 12 9.16 -12.66 -7.65
N ILE A 13 10.09 -12.64 -6.69
CA ILE A 13 11.04 -11.53 -6.50
C ILE A 13 11.85 -11.28 -7.78
N TYR A 14 12.38 -12.33 -8.40
CA TYR A 14 13.16 -12.21 -9.63
C TYR A 14 12.34 -11.62 -10.78
N ARG A 15 11.09 -12.10 -10.97
CA ARG A 15 10.18 -11.53 -11.98
C ARG A 15 9.91 -10.05 -11.71
N TYR A 16 9.73 -9.67 -10.45
CA TYR A 16 9.49 -8.29 -10.07
C TYR A 16 10.72 -7.39 -10.33
N ILE A 17 11.92 -7.86 -9.98
CA ILE A 17 13.18 -7.13 -10.24
C ILE A 17 13.39 -6.87 -11.74
N LEU A 18 13.11 -7.86 -12.59
CA LEU A 18 13.27 -7.72 -14.04
C LEU A 18 12.38 -6.63 -14.65
N LYS A 19 11.27 -6.30 -13.99
CA LYS A 19 10.31 -5.29 -14.44
C LYS A 19 10.57 -3.90 -13.92
N LEU A 20 11.28 -3.79 -12.80
CA LEU A 20 11.82 -2.52 -12.36
C LEU A 20 12.90 -2.10 -13.35
N LYS A 21 12.55 -1.27 -14.34
CA LYS A 21 13.48 -0.69 -15.34
C LYS A 21 14.50 0.22 -14.62
N PHE A 22 15.54 -0.38 -14.05
CA PHE A 22 16.63 0.38 -13.46
C PHE A 22 17.58 0.91 -14.53
N SER A 23 18.06 2.12 -14.35
CA SER A 23 19.22 2.59 -15.12
C SER A 23 20.43 1.70 -14.80
N ARG A 24 20.91 0.95 -15.80
CA ARG A 24 22.09 0.09 -15.66
C ARG A 24 23.31 0.86 -15.11
N LEU A 25 23.41 2.12 -15.49
CA LEU A 25 24.50 3.00 -15.03
C LEU A 25 24.43 3.27 -13.52
N SER A 26 23.25 3.49 -12.97
CA SER A 26 23.06 3.72 -11.52
C SER A 26 23.41 2.48 -10.70
N ILE A 27 23.06 1.30 -11.18
CA ILE A 27 23.41 0.02 -10.52
C ILE A 27 24.92 -0.20 -10.56
N CYS A 28 25.57 -0.01 -11.72
CA CYS A 28 27.02 -0.15 -11.85
C CYS A 28 27.78 0.81 -10.93
N ASN A 29 27.34 2.07 -10.82
CA ASN A 29 27.93 3.06 -9.94
C ASN A 29 27.82 2.65 -8.46
N ILE A 30 26.69 2.15 -8.02
CA ILE A 30 26.50 1.70 -6.64
C ILE A 30 27.38 0.48 -6.34
N ILE A 31 27.42 -0.50 -7.23
CA ILE A 31 28.30 -1.67 -7.07
C ILE A 31 29.77 -1.23 -6.99
N ALA A 32 30.20 -0.26 -7.81
CA ALA A 32 31.58 0.28 -7.76
C ALA A 32 31.85 0.97 -6.43
N ILE A 33 30.93 1.77 -5.90
CA ILE A 33 31.09 2.45 -4.60
C ILE A 33 31.16 1.41 -3.46
N ILE A 34 30.30 0.39 -3.47
CA ILE A 34 30.28 -0.66 -2.45
C ILE A 34 31.55 -1.49 -2.49
N THR A 35 32.03 -1.87 -3.67
CA THR A 35 33.29 -2.62 -3.81
C THR A 35 34.48 -1.82 -3.35
N LEU A 36 34.55 -0.53 -3.63
CA LEU A 36 35.60 0.36 -3.18
C LEU A 36 35.54 0.55 -1.66
N GLU A 37 34.38 0.84 -1.08
CA GLU A 37 34.18 0.96 0.37
C GLU A 37 34.60 -0.33 1.10
N SER A 38 34.11 -1.50 0.64
CA SER A 38 34.44 -2.80 1.22
C SER A 38 35.93 -3.10 1.12
N SER A 39 36.56 -2.75 0.01
CA SER A 39 38.01 -2.94 -0.16
C SER A 39 38.82 -2.10 0.84
N LEU A 40 38.44 -0.83 1.04
CA LEU A 40 39.10 0.04 2.04
C LEU A 40 38.89 -0.47 3.46
N LEU A 41 37.65 -0.94 3.80
CA LEU A 41 37.36 -1.53 5.10
C LEU A 41 38.16 -2.82 5.38
N MET A 42 38.58 -3.56 4.33
CA MET A 42 39.45 -4.73 4.48
C MET A 42 40.89 -4.36 4.76
N LEU A 43 41.34 -3.18 4.38
CA LEU A 43 42.69 -2.72 4.66
C LEU A 43 42.88 -2.23 6.11
N GLU A 44 41.81 -1.81 6.77
CA GLU A 44 41.85 -1.24 8.12
C GLU A 44 42.48 -2.19 9.15
N PRO A 45 42.06 -3.48 9.32
CA PRO A 45 42.68 -4.38 10.29
C PRO A 45 44.18 -4.63 10.00
N PHE A 46 44.55 -4.70 8.72
CA PHE A 46 45.94 -4.91 8.32
C PHE A 46 46.86 -3.75 8.76
N TYR A 47 46.48 -2.51 8.46
CA TYR A 47 47.27 -1.35 8.86
C TYR A 47 47.20 -1.11 10.36
N PHE A 48 46.08 -1.44 11.03
CA PHE A 48 45.99 -1.40 12.48
C PHE A 48 46.99 -2.38 13.14
N GLY A 49 47.09 -3.60 12.61
CA GLY A 49 48.13 -4.54 13.02
C GLY A 49 49.56 -3.99 12.83
N LYS A 50 49.83 -3.33 11.69
CA LYS A 50 51.12 -2.68 11.42
C LYS A 50 51.46 -1.53 12.40
N VAL A 51 50.44 -0.80 12.86
CA VAL A 51 50.65 0.23 13.91
C VAL A 51 51.04 -0.44 15.22
N ILE A 52 50.40 -1.55 15.62
CA ILE A 52 50.72 -2.30 16.83
C ILE A 52 52.16 -2.85 16.76
N ASP A 53 52.56 -3.45 15.64
CA ASP A 53 53.93 -3.93 15.44
C ASP A 53 54.96 -2.78 15.45
N GLY A 54 54.59 -1.63 14.89
CA GLY A 54 55.44 -0.43 14.93
C GLY A 54 55.68 0.12 16.35
N LEU A 55 54.66 0.02 17.22
CA LEU A 55 54.77 0.37 18.65
C LEU A 55 55.70 -0.58 19.41
N THR A 56 55.61 -1.89 19.14
CA THR A 56 56.46 -2.91 19.82
C THR A 56 57.89 -2.83 19.40
N HIS A 57 58.21 -2.47 18.15
CA HIS A 57 59.57 -2.38 17.60
C HIS A 57 60.14 -0.96 17.54
N LYS A 58 59.47 0.06 18.14
CA LYS A 58 59.88 1.48 18.14
C LYS A 58 60.31 2.04 16.77
N ASN A 59 59.57 1.67 15.72
CA ASN A 59 59.93 2.03 14.35
C ASN A 59 59.40 3.43 13.97
N ALA A 60 60.25 4.24 13.31
CA ALA A 60 59.91 5.57 12.79
C ALA A 60 58.76 5.58 11.74
N VAL A 61 58.36 4.41 11.24
CA VAL A 61 57.31 4.21 10.24
C VAL A 61 55.90 4.28 10.83
N LEU A 62 55.78 4.32 12.17
CA LEU A 62 54.47 4.35 12.87
C LEU A 62 53.56 5.47 12.39
N VAL A 63 54.10 6.70 12.28
CA VAL A 63 53.33 7.89 11.84
C VAL A 63 52.71 7.68 10.44
N LYS A 64 53.43 7.02 9.54
CA LYS A 64 52.93 6.69 8.20
C LYS A 64 51.73 5.77 8.24
N TYR A 65 51.74 4.73 9.09
CA TYR A 65 50.60 3.79 9.19
C TYR A 65 49.37 4.42 9.85
N VAL A 66 49.57 5.27 10.86
CA VAL A 66 48.50 6.07 11.46
C VAL A 66 47.88 7.01 10.42
N PHE A 67 48.68 7.69 9.62
CA PHE A 67 48.20 8.58 8.57
C PHE A 67 47.38 7.80 7.51
N ILE A 68 47.82 6.60 7.12
CA ILE A 68 47.08 5.73 6.21
C ILE A 68 45.71 5.32 6.83
N LEU A 69 45.67 4.98 8.12
CA LEU A 69 44.39 4.66 8.80
C LEU A 69 43.44 5.84 8.81
N ILE A 70 43.93 7.06 9.04
CA ILE A 70 43.11 8.28 8.97
C ILE A 70 42.55 8.46 7.55
N LEU A 71 43.35 8.26 6.51
CA LEU A 71 42.90 8.35 5.13
C LEU A 71 41.84 7.27 4.79
N ILE A 72 42.04 6.03 5.27
CA ILE A 72 41.08 4.96 5.11
C ILE A 72 39.76 5.35 5.80
N PHE A 73 39.79 5.84 7.03
CA PHE A 73 38.62 6.26 7.78
C PHE A 73 37.84 7.38 7.07
N ILE A 74 38.54 8.42 6.61
CA ILE A 74 37.94 9.52 5.85
C ILE A 74 37.31 8.99 4.55
N GLY A 75 38.08 8.16 3.81
CA GLY A 75 37.61 7.58 2.55
C GLY A 75 36.37 6.71 2.74
N THR A 76 36.34 5.83 3.72
CA THR A 76 35.18 4.97 4.01
C THR A 76 33.96 5.78 4.47
N THR A 77 34.17 6.83 5.28
CA THR A 77 33.05 7.71 5.73
C THR A 77 32.44 8.48 4.57
N ILE A 78 33.26 9.00 3.65
CA ILE A 78 32.75 9.69 2.45
C ILE A 78 32.00 8.71 1.54
N LEU A 79 32.57 7.53 1.27
CA LEU A 79 31.92 6.51 0.43
C LEU A 79 30.63 6.00 1.05
N PHE A 80 30.60 5.79 2.37
CA PHE A 80 29.39 5.43 3.10
C PHE A 80 28.27 6.46 2.91
N LYS A 81 28.60 7.77 3.04
CA LYS A 81 27.63 8.85 2.81
C LYS A 81 27.10 8.82 1.38
N ILE A 82 27.98 8.74 0.39
CA ILE A 82 27.58 8.73 -1.03
C ILE A 82 26.72 7.50 -1.33
N LYS A 83 27.14 6.32 -0.90
CA LYS A 83 26.38 5.07 -1.02
C LYS A 83 24.97 5.21 -0.44
N THR A 84 24.88 5.66 0.82
CA THR A 84 23.60 5.76 1.52
C THR A 84 22.66 6.74 0.83
N MET A 85 23.16 7.89 0.37
CA MET A 85 22.34 8.85 -0.38
C MET A 85 21.85 8.29 -1.72
N CYS A 86 22.70 7.55 -2.44
CA CYS A 86 22.30 6.88 -3.69
C CYS A 86 21.24 5.80 -3.44
N LEU A 87 21.41 4.99 -2.39
CA LEU A 87 20.47 3.92 -2.02
C LEU A 87 19.12 4.49 -1.60
N ILE A 88 19.09 5.51 -0.74
CA ILE A 88 17.85 6.17 -0.32
C ILE A 88 17.09 6.70 -1.54
N LYS A 89 17.78 7.36 -2.48
CA LYS A 89 17.14 7.87 -3.68
C LYS A 89 16.48 6.74 -4.50
N ILE A 90 17.19 5.64 -4.70
CA ILE A 90 16.66 4.51 -5.47
C ILE A 90 15.47 3.86 -4.75
N THR A 91 15.58 3.62 -3.45
CA THR A 91 14.47 2.99 -2.69
C THR A 91 13.23 3.85 -2.65
N THR A 92 13.37 5.17 -2.46
CA THR A 92 12.22 6.09 -2.50
C THR A 92 11.61 6.21 -3.90
N ASP A 93 12.40 6.15 -4.96
CA ASP A 93 11.87 6.12 -6.33
C ASP A 93 11.10 4.82 -6.61
N ILE A 94 11.61 3.68 -6.12
CA ILE A 94 10.90 2.39 -6.23
C ILE A 94 9.61 2.44 -5.42
N GLU A 95 9.66 2.88 -4.16
CA GLU A 95 8.49 2.98 -3.29
C GLU A 95 7.39 3.81 -3.94
N LYS A 96 7.75 4.99 -4.47
CA LYS A 96 6.82 5.84 -5.22
C LYS A 96 6.17 5.08 -6.39
N LYS A 97 6.97 4.38 -7.20
CA LYS A 97 6.45 3.61 -8.35
C LYS A 97 5.52 2.50 -7.91
N VAL A 98 5.91 1.72 -6.89
CA VAL A 98 5.07 0.64 -6.36
C VAL A 98 3.76 1.18 -5.80
N LYS A 99 3.79 2.26 -5.01
CA LYS A 99 2.58 2.89 -4.46
C LYS A 99 1.64 3.38 -5.57
N LEU A 100 2.18 4.03 -6.59
CA LEU A 100 1.39 4.50 -7.74
C LEU A 100 0.79 3.32 -8.52
N ASP A 101 1.57 2.26 -8.73
CA ASP A 101 1.10 1.07 -9.43
C ASP A 101 -0.02 0.37 -8.65
N VAL A 102 0.19 0.08 -7.37
CA VAL A 102 -0.84 -0.53 -6.51
C VAL A 102 -2.10 0.34 -6.46
N PHE A 103 -1.95 1.66 -6.30
CA PHE A 103 -3.08 2.58 -6.27
C PHE A 103 -3.85 2.59 -7.59
N SER A 104 -3.16 2.61 -8.73
CA SER A 104 -3.81 2.55 -10.05
C SER A 104 -4.56 1.24 -10.28
N GLN A 105 -4.00 0.13 -9.79
CA GLN A 105 -4.63 -1.17 -9.88
C GLN A 105 -5.92 -1.28 -9.06
N VAL A 106 -6.02 -0.57 -7.92
CA VAL A 106 -7.27 -0.53 -7.12
C VAL A 106 -8.46 -0.05 -7.96
N PHE A 107 -8.26 0.92 -8.86
CA PHE A 107 -9.33 1.42 -9.72
C PHE A 107 -9.72 0.49 -10.88
N LYS A 108 -8.92 -0.56 -11.12
CA LYS A 108 -9.25 -1.58 -12.11
C LYS A 108 -10.06 -2.75 -11.50
N ILE A 109 -10.17 -2.82 -10.17
CA ILE A 109 -10.97 -3.84 -9.48
C ILE A 109 -12.46 -3.62 -9.80
N GLN A 110 -13.18 -4.69 -10.09
CA GLN A 110 -14.63 -4.62 -10.28
C GLN A 110 -15.33 -4.20 -8.99
N TYR A 111 -16.38 -3.38 -9.11
CA TYR A 111 -17.08 -2.82 -7.95
C TYR A 111 -17.58 -3.87 -6.95
N LYS A 112 -18.11 -5.00 -7.44
CA LYS A 112 -18.56 -6.11 -6.58
C LYS A 112 -17.47 -6.70 -5.70
N ASP A 113 -16.24 -6.74 -6.22
CA ASP A 113 -15.09 -7.30 -5.53
C ASP A 113 -14.49 -6.27 -4.58
N PHE A 114 -14.47 -5.00 -5.00
CA PHE A 114 -14.10 -3.90 -4.11
C PHE A 114 -14.96 -3.83 -2.84
N LEU A 115 -16.26 -4.12 -2.93
CA LEU A 115 -17.16 -4.17 -1.76
C LEU A 115 -16.81 -5.28 -0.76
N ARG A 116 -16.07 -6.31 -1.19
CA ARG A 116 -15.63 -7.43 -0.33
C ARG A 116 -14.28 -7.19 0.31
N ILE A 117 -13.50 -6.27 -0.22
CA ILE A 117 -12.15 -5.98 0.26
C ILE A 117 -12.24 -5.04 1.46
N ASP A 118 -11.56 -5.43 2.54
CA ASP A 118 -11.42 -4.53 3.69
C ASP A 118 -10.53 -3.34 3.34
N LYS A 119 -11.03 -2.12 3.60
CA LYS A 119 -10.30 -0.87 3.32
C LYS A 119 -8.98 -0.77 4.06
N GLY A 120 -8.91 -1.35 5.28
CA GLY A 120 -7.68 -1.41 6.05
C GLY A 120 -6.60 -2.25 5.36
N THR A 121 -7.00 -3.35 4.74
CA THR A 121 -6.09 -4.19 3.94
C THR A 121 -5.53 -3.43 2.74
N LEU A 122 -6.36 -2.68 2.01
CA LEU A 122 -5.89 -1.86 0.88
C LEU A 122 -4.89 -0.79 1.32
N LEU A 123 -5.17 -0.08 2.41
CA LEU A 123 -4.27 0.92 2.97
C LEU A 123 -2.93 0.29 3.37
N ASN A 124 -2.97 -0.88 4.02
CA ASN A 124 -1.76 -1.60 4.43
C ASN A 124 -0.92 -2.04 3.23
N ASN A 125 -1.56 -2.51 2.16
CA ASN A 125 -0.86 -2.91 0.93
C ASN A 125 -0.18 -1.71 0.24
N ILE A 126 -0.84 -0.55 0.21
CA ILE A 126 -0.28 0.66 -0.39
C ILE A 126 0.89 1.19 0.46
N GLU A 127 0.79 1.18 1.81
CA GLU A 127 1.80 1.79 2.67
C GLU A 127 2.89 0.79 3.09
N GLU A 128 2.53 -0.27 3.82
CA GLU A 128 3.52 -1.17 4.41
C GLU A 128 4.09 -2.17 3.39
N ASP A 129 3.26 -2.82 2.59
CA ASP A 129 3.76 -3.82 1.64
C ASP A 129 4.60 -3.16 0.54
N SER A 130 4.24 -1.95 0.09
CA SER A 130 5.04 -1.18 -0.86
C SER A 130 6.42 -0.80 -0.28
N MET A 131 6.49 -0.43 1.01
CA MET A 131 7.75 -0.14 1.69
C MET A 131 8.62 -1.39 1.83
N VAL A 132 8.04 -2.54 2.18
CA VAL A 132 8.77 -3.83 2.25
C VAL A 132 9.35 -4.19 0.89
N ILE A 133 8.58 -4.03 -0.18
CA ILE A 133 9.04 -4.32 -1.55
C ILE A 133 10.14 -3.34 -1.99
N SER A 134 10.05 -2.06 -1.64
CA SER A 134 11.06 -1.07 -2.00
C SER A 134 12.41 -1.34 -1.35
N ASN A 135 12.42 -1.89 -0.13
CA ASN A 135 13.64 -2.25 0.58
C ASN A 135 14.36 -3.48 0.00
N LEU A 136 13.69 -4.27 -0.85
CA LEU A 136 14.28 -5.43 -1.53
C LEU A 136 15.64 -5.11 -2.15
N PHE A 137 15.77 -3.95 -2.79
CA PHE A 137 16.99 -3.57 -3.48
C PHE A 137 18.17 -3.34 -2.52
N ASN A 138 17.90 -2.67 -1.39
CA ASN A 138 18.89 -2.48 -0.32
C ASN A 138 19.34 -3.81 0.26
N ASP A 139 18.36 -4.67 0.57
CA ASP A 139 18.61 -5.96 1.21
C ASP A 139 19.41 -6.91 0.30
N LEU A 140 19.13 -6.89 -1.01
CA LEU A 140 19.93 -7.66 -1.98
C LEU A 140 21.37 -7.16 -2.08
N ILE A 141 21.57 -5.85 -2.13
CA ILE A 141 22.89 -5.25 -2.15
C ILE A 141 23.67 -5.61 -0.88
N ASP A 142 23.04 -5.48 0.28
CA ASP A 142 23.66 -5.85 1.56
C ASP A 142 23.97 -7.34 1.63
N PHE A 143 23.13 -8.22 1.11
CA PHE A 143 23.40 -9.65 1.02
C PHE A 143 24.67 -9.94 0.19
N PHE A 144 24.77 -9.37 -1.02
CA PHE A 144 25.95 -9.58 -1.86
C PHE A 144 27.21 -8.96 -1.26
N ARG A 145 27.09 -7.81 -0.59
CA ARG A 145 28.19 -7.17 0.16
C ARG A 145 28.66 -8.08 1.30
N CYS A 146 27.75 -8.58 2.13
CA CYS A 146 28.07 -9.53 3.22
C CYS A 146 28.74 -10.78 2.69
N LEU A 147 28.21 -11.37 1.60
CA LEU A 147 28.78 -12.56 0.99
C LEU A 147 30.22 -12.34 0.50
N ALA A 148 30.45 -11.23 -0.22
CA ALA A 148 31.78 -10.88 -0.71
C ALA A 148 32.75 -10.63 0.45
N THR A 149 32.30 -9.90 1.49
CA THR A 149 33.10 -9.64 2.68
C THR A 149 33.48 -10.91 3.43
N VAL A 150 32.53 -11.84 3.62
CA VAL A 150 32.78 -13.15 4.25
C VAL A 150 33.81 -13.95 3.47
N ILE A 151 33.68 -14.03 2.14
CA ILE A 151 34.65 -14.77 1.30
C ILE A 151 36.06 -14.15 1.40
N VAL A 152 36.15 -12.82 1.27
CA VAL A 152 37.45 -12.12 1.31
C VAL A 152 38.09 -12.23 2.68
N THR A 153 37.35 -12.00 3.77
CA THR A 153 37.90 -12.12 5.15
C THR A 153 38.34 -13.55 5.44
N PHE A 154 37.56 -14.54 4.99
CA PHE A 154 37.94 -15.96 5.11
C PHE A 154 39.27 -16.26 4.42
N MET A 155 39.48 -15.79 3.17
CA MET A 155 40.74 -15.98 2.45
C MET A 155 41.90 -15.28 3.12
N ILE A 156 41.71 -14.08 3.67
CA ILE A 156 42.75 -13.35 4.42
C ILE A 156 43.10 -14.12 5.69
N MET A 157 42.13 -14.59 6.45
CA MET A 157 42.36 -15.35 7.69
C MET A 157 43.15 -16.64 7.43
N LEU A 158 42.81 -17.40 6.36
CA LEU A 158 43.57 -18.59 5.94
C LEU A 158 45.05 -18.27 5.61
N LYS A 159 45.29 -17.13 4.95
CA LYS A 159 46.66 -16.70 4.64
C LYS A 159 47.47 -16.27 5.87
N ILE A 160 46.81 -15.74 6.90
CA ILE A 160 47.46 -15.34 8.15
C ILE A 160 47.83 -16.58 8.96
N ASN A 161 46.85 -17.43 9.30
CA ASN A 161 47.10 -18.66 10.04
C ASN A 161 45.92 -19.64 9.92
N VAL A 162 46.20 -20.83 9.38
CA VAL A 162 45.16 -21.87 9.15
C VAL A 162 44.58 -22.40 10.47
N LEU A 163 45.42 -22.61 11.51
CA LEU A 163 44.97 -23.17 12.78
C LEU A 163 43.99 -22.22 13.50
N LEU A 164 44.33 -20.91 13.55
CA LEU A 164 43.44 -19.91 14.14
C LEU A 164 42.13 -19.81 13.34
N THR A 165 42.17 -19.92 12.02
CA THR A 165 41.00 -19.90 11.16
C THR A 165 40.08 -21.10 11.42
N LEU A 166 40.65 -22.30 11.57
CA LEU A 166 39.87 -23.51 11.92
C LEU A 166 39.17 -23.38 13.27
N ILE A 167 39.79 -22.74 14.26
CA ILE A 167 39.16 -22.46 15.54
C ILE A 167 37.89 -21.61 15.33
N VAL A 168 37.99 -20.52 14.59
CA VAL A 168 36.82 -19.64 14.33
C VAL A 168 35.73 -20.38 13.60
N ILE A 169 36.06 -21.17 12.57
CA ILE A 169 35.07 -21.95 11.79
C ILE A 169 34.37 -23.01 12.64
N CYS A 170 35.05 -23.65 13.57
CA CYS A 170 34.48 -24.68 14.43
C CYS A 170 33.30 -24.17 15.29
N PHE A 171 33.26 -22.88 15.62
CA PHE A 171 32.17 -22.26 16.34
C PHE A 171 30.98 -21.86 15.47
N LEU A 172 31.14 -21.65 14.16
CA LEU A 172 30.07 -21.24 13.26
C LEU A 172 28.88 -22.21 13.20
N PRO A 173 29.06 -23.54 13.09
CA PRO A 173 27.93 -24.48 13.09
C PRO A 173 27.10 -24.39 14.38
N VAL A 174 27.75 -24.13 15.52
CA VAL A 174 27.07 -24.00 16.83
C VAL A 174 26.21 -22.72 16.84
N GLU A 175 26.76 -21.58 16.40
CA GLU A 175 26.03 -20.33 16.28
C GLU A 175 24.86 -20.46 15.28
N PHE A 176 25.08 -21.14 14.15
CA PHE A 176 24.05 -21.36 13.14
C PHE A 176 22.89 -22.26 13.65
N ILE A 177 23.22 -23.37 14.32
CA ILE A 177 22.21 -24.27 14.89
C ILE A 177 21.35 -23.51 15.91
N LEU A 178 21.97 -22.74 16.79
CA LEU A 178 21.25 -21.90 17.76
C LEU A 178 20.32 -20.90 17.06
N PHE A 179 20.83 -20.22 16.03
CA PHE A 179 20.04 -19.27 15.26
C PHE A 179 18.81 -19.92 14.61
N VAL A 180 18.96 -21.12 14.03
CA VAL A 180 17.85 -21.86 13.42
C VAL A 180 16.80 -22.29 14.43
N ILE A 181 17.22 -22.84 15.57
CA ILE A 181 16.31 -23.31 16.64
C ILE A 181 15.52 -22.13 17.21
N MET A 182 16.21 -21.06 17.57
CA MET A 182 15.61 -19.89 18.19
C MET A 182 14.76 -19.08 17.20
N GLY A 183 15.17 -19.02 15.93
CA GLY A 183 14.38 -18.37 14.87
C GLY A 183 13.01 -19.02 14.68
N GLN A 184 12.87 -20.33 14.87
CA GLN A 184 11.56 -21.01 14.82
C GLN A 184 10.65 -20.61 16.00
N LEU A 185 11.19 -20.51 17.20
CA LEU A 185 10.45 -20.08 18.39
C LEU A 185 9.97 -18.61 18.27
N LEU A 186 10.84 -17.75 17.76
CA LEU A 186 10.54 -16.35 17.52
C LEU A 186 9.42 -16.16 16.47
N ARG A 187 9.44 -16.91 15.38
CA ARG A 187 8.41 -16.83 14.33
C ARG A 187 7.00 -17.07 14.85
N VAL A 188 6.83 -18.07 15.73
CA VAL A 188 5.50 -18.37 16.34
C VAL A 188 5.00 -17.17 17.14
N LYS A 189 5.91 -16.56 17.94
CA LYS A 189 5.54 -15.39 18.76
C LYS A 189 5.28 -14.14 17.94
N ILE A 190 6.06 -13.90 16.88
CA ILE A 190 5.84 -12.77 15.95
C ILE A 190 4.47 -12.88 15.29
N ARG A 191 4.11 -14.08 14.78
CA ARG A 191 2.79 -14.30 14.17
C ARG A 191 1.66 -14.01 15.15
N LYS A 192 1.77 -14.50 16.39
CA LYS A 192 0.75 -14.24 17.41
C LYS A 192 0.68 -12.76 17.79
N LEU A 193 1.82 -12.08 17.85
CA LEU A 193 1.88 -10.64 18.12
C LEU A 193 1.22 -9.82 17.00
N SER A 194 1.41 -10.24 15.75
CA SER A 194 0.76 -9.59 14.59
C SER A 194 -0.76 -9.72 14.69
N GLN A 195 -1.30 -10.91 14.97
CA GLN A 195 -2.73 -11.12 15.14
C GLN A 195 -3.33 -10.24 16.25
N LEU A 196 -2.66 -10.16 17.42
CA LEU A 196 -3.12 -9.27 18.50
C LEU A 196 -3.03 -7.78 18.13
N LYS A 197 -2.08 -7.38 17.30
CA LYS A 197 -2.04 -6.00 16.79
C LYS A 197 -3.24 -5.70 15.90
N ASP A 198 -3.66 -6.65 15.06
CA ASP A 198 -4.83 -6.48 14.20
C ASP A 198 -6.10 -6.31 15.06
N GLU A 199 -6.30 -7.16 16.09
CA GLU A 199 -7.40 -7.05 17.05
C GLU A 199 -7.39 -5.70 17.79
N TYR A 200 -6.22 -5.25 18.24
CA TYR A 200 -6.03 -3.96 18.89
C TYR A 200 -6.39 -2.77 17.99
N ILE A 201 -5.97 -2.79 16.73
CA ILE A 201 -6.32 -1.75 15.76
C ILE A 201 -7.83 -1.73 15.53
N ASN A 202 -8.47 -2.89 15.46
CA ASN A 202 -9.93 -2.98 15.33
C ASN A 202 -10.65 -2.35 16.53
N VAL A 203 -10.19 -2.62 17.76
CA VAL A 203 -10.75 -1.99 18.97
C VAL A 203 -10.64 -0.46 18.93
N ILE A 204 -9.54 0.08 18.41
CA ILE A 204 -9.35 1.53 18.23
C ILE A 204 -10.35 2.07 17.20
N ASN A 205 -10.41 1.46 16.03
CA ASN A 205 -11.29 1.89 14.94
C ASN A 205 -12.76 1.86 15.35
N GLU A 206 -13.21 0.79 16.00
CA GLU A 206 -14.57 0.71 16.54
C GLU A 206 -14.85 1.79 17.59
N SER A 207 -13.86 2.08 18.45
CA SER A 207 -14.01 3.10 19.50
C SER A 207 -14.16 4.51 18.91
N PHE A 208 -13.43 4.81 17.84
CA PHE A 208 -13.52 6.11 17.17
C PHE A 208 -14.79 6.21 16.33
N ASN A 209 -15.15 5.20 15.58
CA ASN A 209 -16.38 5.17 14.78
C ASN A 209 -17.63 5.21 15.69
N GLY A 210 -17.58 4.50 16.82
CA GLY A 210 -18.65 4.45 17.82
C GLY A 210 -18.59 5.55 18.88
N PHE A 211 -17.73 6.59 18.74
CA PHE A 211 -17.47 7.59 19.80
C PHE A 211 -18.75 8.24 20.34
N LYS A 212 -19.66 8.67 19.44
CA LYS A 212 -20.95 9.26 19.82
C LYS A 212 -21.79 8.29 20.65
N THR A 213 -21.88 7.03 20.21
CA THR A 213 -22.64 5.98 20.89
C THR A 213 -22.06 5.67 22.27
N ILE A 214 -20.72 5.54 22.38
CA ILE A 214 -20.03 5.32 23.64
C ILE A 214 -20.32 6.44 24.63
N LYS A 215 -20.31 7.70 24.15
CA LYS A 215 -20.62 8.88 24.99
C LYS A 215 -22.07 8.92 25.43
N LEU A 216 -23.01 8.66 24.53
CA LEU A 216 -24.45 8.70 24.84
C LEU A 216 -24.89 7.58 25.79
N LEU A 217 -24.31 6.39 25.65
CA LEU A 217 -24.64 5.24 26.51
C LEU A 217 -23.84 5.21 27.81
N GLY A 218 -22.84 6.08 27.99
CA GLY A 218 -22.05 6.17 29.21
C GLY A 218 -21.09 5.00 29.44
N VAL A 219 -20.75 4.21 28.39
CA VAL A 219 -19.94 2.97 28.47
C VAL A 219 -18.44 3.20 28.27
N GLN A 220 -17.92 4.41 28.56
CA GLN A 220 -16.51 4.74 28.36
C GLN A 220 -15.58 3.88 29.21
N ASN A 221 -15.99 3.53 30.45
CA ASN A 221 -15.15 2.76 31.36
C ASN A 221 -15.00 1.30 30.90
N GLU A 222 -16.07 0.71 30.39
CA GLU A 222 -16.08 -0.64 29.85
C GLU A 222 -15.19 -0.71 28.60
N ARG A 223 -15.31 0.28 27.72
CA ARG A 223 -14.49 0.34 26.49
C ARG A 223 -13.00 0.58 26.82
N LYS A 224 -12.72 1.44 27.81
CA LYS A 224 -11.36 1.66 28.31
C LYS A 224 -10.77 0.39 28.91
N LYS A 225 -11.57 -0.39 29.65
CA LYS A 225 -11.13 -1.66 30.23
C LYS A 225 -10.80 -2.67 29.13
N HIS A 226 -11.67 -2.82 28.14
CA HIS A 226 -11.43 -3.69 26.99
C HIS A 226 -10.13 -3.32 26.24
N PHE A 227 -9.92 -2.03 25.97
CA PHE A 227 -8.69 -1.53 25.36
C PHE A 227 -7.45 -1.82 26.22
N ALA A 228 -7.55 -1.66 27.55
CA ALA A 228 -6.46 -1.95 28.47
C ALA A 228 -6.12 -3.45 28.48
N ASP A 229 -7.11 -4.34 28.41
CA ASP A 229 -6.90 -5.79 28.36
C ASP A 229 -6.15 -6.19 27.08
N GLU A 230 -6.56 -5.66 25.92
CA GLU A 230 -5.84 -5.91 24.64
C GLU A 230 -4.41 -5.33 24.66
N THR A 231 -4.23 -4.13 25.18
CA THR A 231 -2.90 -3.53 25.34
C THR A 231 -2.01 -4.37 26.25
N ASN A 232 -2.55 -4.91 27.35
CA ASN A 232 -1.82 -5.80 28.26
C ASN A 232 -1.43 -7.13 27.60
N ASN A 233 -2.28 -7.67 26.74
CA ASN A 233 -1.98 -8.88 25.98
C ASN A 233 -0.78 -8.67 25.03
N ILE A 234 -0.79 -7.57 24.28
CA ILE A 234 0.33 -7.15 23.42
C ILE A 234 1.60 -6.95 24.24
N TYR A 235 1.51 -6.21 25.35
CA TYR A 235 2.64 -5.94 26.25
C TYR A 235 3.28 -7.23 26.76
N ARG A 236 2.49 -8.15 27.31
CA ARG A 236 2.99 -9.45 27.82
C ARG A 236 3.70 -10.27 26.74
N LEU A 237 3.13 -10.34 25.54
CA LEU A 237 3.77 -11.06 24.44
C LEU A 237 5.00 -10.32 23.91
N GLY A 238 4.96 -8.99 23.86
CA GLY A 238 6.09 -8.15 23.47
C GLY A 238 7.29 -8.36 24.41
N VAL A 239 7.06 -8.32 25.73
CA VAL A 239 8.08 -8.61 26.76
C VAL A 239 8.61 -10.04 26.63
N ASN A 240 7.73 -11.03 26.45
CA ASN A 240 8.15 -12.42 26.27
C ASN A 240 8.98 -12.63 24.98
N LYS A 241 8.66 -11.90 23.88
CA LYS A 241 9.47 -11.90 22.67
C LYS A 241 10.83 -11.24 22.93
N ALA A 242 10.85 -10.06 23.55
CA ALA A 242 12.08 -9.33 23.86
C ALA A 242 13.02 -10.14 24.75
N ASN A 243 12.50 -10.83 25.77
CA ASN A 243 13.29 -11.71 26.64
C ASN A 243 13.93 -12.86 25.84
N LEU A 244 13.22 -13.44 24.88
CA LEU A 244 13.82 -14.46 24.00
C LEU A 244 14.93 -13.86 23.13
N ASP A 245 14.69 -12.72 22.51
CA ASP A 245 15.69 -12.03 21.68
C ASP A 245 16.98 -11.74 22.48
N VAL A 246 16.82 -11.25 23.72
CA VAL A 246 17.94 -10.99 24.64
C VAL A 246 18.69 -12.28 25.00
N ASN A 247 17.97 -13.35 25.33
CA ASN A 247 18.58 -14.63 25.70
C ASN A 247 19.37 -15.23 24.53
N VAL A 248 18.84 -15.13 23.30
CA VAL A 248 19.54 -15.55 22.08
C VAL A 248 20.82 -14.74 21.88
N SER A 249 20.72 -13.42 21.98
CA SER A 249 21.86 -12.51 21.83
C SER A 249 22.94 -12.76 22.88
N LEU A 250 22.54 -12.99 24.14
CA LEU A 250 23.46 -13.34 25.22
C LEU A 250 24.19 -14.67 24.94
N THR A 251 23.45 -15.69 24.50
CA THR A 251 24.05 -17.00 24.21
C THR A 251 25.06 -16.90 23.07
N ILE A 252 24.73 -16.21 21.98
CA ILE A 252 25.63 -15.96 20.86
C ILE A 252 26.86 -15.16 21.33
N SER A 253 26.66 -14.12 22.16
CA SER A 253 27.75 -13.30 22.71
C SER A 253 28.73 -14.12 23.56
N ILE A 254 28.21 -15.06 24.40
CA ILE A 254 29.05 -15.96 25.18
C ILE A 254 29.89 -16.87 24.28
N ILE A 255 29.28 -17.48 23.27
CA ILE A 255 29.99 -18.36 22.32
C ILE A 255 31.06 -17.56 21.56
N SER A 256 30.72 -16.39 21.07
CA SER A 256 31.65 -15.49 20.39
C SER A 256 32.79 -15.06 21.29
N PHE A 257 32.53 -14.80 22.58
CA PHE A 257 33.58 -14.49 23.58
C PHE A 257 34.52 -15.67 23.79
N ILE A 258 34.00 -16.89 23.97
CA ILE A 258 34.82 -18.10 24.13
C ILE A 258 35.72 -18.31 22.89
N SER A 259 35.16 -18.19 21.68
CA SER A 259 35.91 -18.27 20.42
C SER A 259 37.03 -17.23 20.37
N ARG A 260 36.75 -15.97 20.77
CA ARG A 260 37.76 -14.88 20.81
C ARG A 260 38.86 -15.18 21.83
N MET A 261 38.51 -15.66 23.02
CA MET A 261 39.50 -16.03 24.03
C MET A 261 40.40 -17.16 23.57
N LEU A 262 39.89 -18.18 22.90
CA LEU A 262 40.69 -19.26 22.33
C LEU A 262 41.65 -18.74 21.25
N VAL A 263 41.19 -17.85 20.37
CA VAL A 263 42.05 -17.20 19.38
C VAL A 263 43.17 -16.41 20.05
N ILE A 264 42.91 -15.66 21.13
CA ILE A 264 43.90 -14.88 21.85
C ILE A 264 44.92 -15.79 22.57
N VAL A 265 44.44 -16.85 23.25
CA VAL A 265 45.33 -17.79 24.00
C VAL A 265 46.26 -18.55 23.04
N ILE A 266 45.67 -19.18 22.00
CA ILE A 266 46.43 -19.96 21.03
C ILE A 266 47.30 -19.04 20.15
N GLY A 267 46.77 -17.92 19.71
CA GLY A 267 47.52 -16.91 18.95
C GLY A 267 48.63 -16.26 19.76
N GLY A 268 48.39 -16.02 21.06
CA GLY A 268 49.42 -15.54 22.00
C GLY A 268 50.58 -16.54 22.14
N LYS A 269 50.28 -17.86 22.22
CA LYS A 269 51.30 -18.90 22.18
C LYS A 269 52.12 -18.85 20.90
N LEU A 270 51.47 -18.73 19.74
CA LEU A 270 52.15 -18.59 18.44
C LEU A 270 52.97 -17.31 18.35
N CYS A 271 52.58 -16.23 19.02
CA CYS A 271 53.40 -15.00 19.14
C CYS A 271 54.67 -15.23 19.98
N LEU A 272 54.54 -15.96 21.11
CA LEU A 272 55.71 -16.30 21.96
C LEU A 272 56.67 -17.23 21.24
N GLU A 273 56.19 -18.12 20.40
CA GLU A 273 57.00 -18.99 19.53
C GLU A 273 57.60 -18.24 18.32
N GLY A 274 57.31 -16.95 18.13
CA GLY A 274 57.80 -16.14 17.03
C GLY A 274 57.17 -16.44 15.66
N SER A 275 56.11 -17.26 15.61
CA SER A 275 55.43 -17.66 14.37
C SER A 275 54.55 -16.55 13.77
N ILE A 276 54.00 -15.66 14.59
CA ILE A 276 53.23 -14.48 14.18
C ILE A 276 53.60 -13.28 15.06
N SER A 277 53.40 -12.04 14.55
CA SER A 277 53.58 -10.84 15.37
C SER A 277 52.33 -10.52 16.19
N ILE A 278 52.46 -9.70 17.25
CA ILE A 278 51.35 -9.21 18.05
C ILE A 278 50.36 -8.43 17.19
N GLY A 279 50.86 -7.57 16.29
CA GLY A 279 50.01 -6.84 15.36
C GLY A 279 49.25 -7.75 14.38
N THR A 280 49.88 -8.85 13.93
CA THR A 280 49.20 -9.85 13.11
C THR A 280 48.07 -10.56 13.87
N LEU A 281 48.28 -10.87 15.17
CA LEU A 281 47.22 -11.46 16.02
C LEU A 281 46.05 -10.50 16.21
N VAL A 282 46.31 -9.22 16.44
CA VAL A 282 45.26 -8.20 16.56
C VAL A 282 44.51 -8.03 15.25
N ALA A 283 45.23 -7.97 14.11
CA ALA A 283 44.60 -7.94 12.78
C ALA A 283 43.69 -9.18 12.55
N PHE A 284 44.17 -10.37 12.89
CA PHE A 284 43.39 -11.62 12.80
C PHE A 284 42.13 -11.56 13.65
N SER A 285 42.20 -11.09 14.90
CA SER A 285 41.03 -10.94 15.78
C SER A 285 40.01 -10.00 15.19
N THR A 286 40.41 -8.89 14.59
CA THR A 286 39.51 -7.94 13.92
C THR A 286 38.86 -8.54 12.66
N TYR A 287 39.64 -9.28 11.85
CA TYR A 287 39.08 -10.01 10.70
C TYR A 287 38.08 -11.09 11.16
N SER A 288 38.37 -11.83 12.22
CA SER A 288 37.47 -12.82 12.80
C SER A 288 36.16 -12.20 13.25
N GLU A 289 36.19 -11.01 13.84
CA GLU A 289 34.99 -10.28 14.23
C GLU A 289 34.18 -9.82 13.03
N LYS A 290 34.81 -9.21 12.03
CA LYS A 290 34.16 -8.84 10.75
C LYS A 290 33.52 -10.07 10.08
N PHE A 291 34.24 -11.19 10.02
CA PHE A 291 33.74 -12.43 9.44
C PHE A 291 32.43 -12.91 10.12
N LYS A 292 32.37 -12.87 11.45
CA LYS A 292 31.19 -13.26 12.21
C LYS A 292 30.03 -12.30 12.01
N VAL A 293 30.27 -11.00 12.10
CA VAL A 293 29.24 -9.96 11.92
C VAL A 293 28.60 -10.07 10.54
N GLU A 294 29.40 -10.12 9.49
CA GLU A 294 28.90 -10.23 8.12
C GLU A 294 28.27 -11.62 7.84
N GLY A 295 28.80 -12.69 8.46
CA GLY A 295 28.20 -14.02 8.40
C GLY A 295 26.81 -14.07 9.04
N SER A 296 26.60 -13.34 10.14
CA SER A 296 25.25 -13.20 10.74
C SER A 296 24.30 -12.43 9.84
N GLY A 297 24.80 -11.44 9.09
CA GLY A 297 24.04 -10.70 8.07
C GLY A 297 23.48 -11.59 6.96
N LEU A 298 24.22 -12.64 6.55
CA LEU A 298 23.72 -13.61 5.57
C LEU A 298 22.48 -14.38 6.06
N SER A 299 22.34 -14.57 7.37
CA SER A 299 21.21 -15.28 7.95
C SER A 299 19.91 -14.48 7.84
N SER A 300 19.96 -13.15 7.79
CA SER A 300 18.79 -12.28 7.63
C SER A 300 18.16 -12.38 6.25
N PHE A 301 18.91 -12.82 5.24
CA PHE A 301 18.44 -12.99 3.86
C PHE A 301 17.21 -13.92 3.76
N SER A 302 17.21 -15.02 4.51
CA SER A 302 16.06 -15.93 4.50
C SER A 302 14.78 -15.30 5.06
N SER A 303 14.87 -14.46 6.09
CA SER A 303 13.70 -13.75 6.64
C SER A 303 13.24 -12.62 5.73
N MET A 304 14.18 -11.94 5.08
CA MET A 304 13.91 -10.93 4.07
C MET A 304 13.14 -11.51 2.87
N VAL A 305 13.62 -12.60 2.26
CA VAL A 305 12.94 -13.27 1.14
C VAL A 305 11.52 -13.67 1.52
N GLN A 306 11.31 -14.18 2.74
CA GLN A 306 9.98 -14.56 3.21
C GLN A 306 9.06 -13.34 3.41
N SER A 307 9.55 -12.23 3.97
CA SER A 307 8.72 -11.04 4.19
C SER A 307 8.29 -10.40 2.86
N ILE A 308 9.22 -10.29 1.92
CA ILE A 308 8.94 -9.76 0.59
C ILE A 308 8.01 -10.69 -0.19
N GLY A 309 8.24 -12.02 -0.11
CA GLY A 309 7.37 -13.01 -0.72
C GLY A 309 5.92 -12.87 -0.25
N VAL A 310 5.71 -12.70 1.07
CA VAL A 310 4.37 -12.49 1.65
C VAL A 310 3.75 -11.17 1.17
N SER A 311 4.51 -10.08 1.13
CA SER A 311 4.00 -8.78 0.66
C SER A 311 3.64 -8.82 -0.84
N LEU A 312 4.48 -9.45 -1.67
CA LEU A 312 4.18 -9.66 -3.09
C LEU A 312 2.97 -10.58 -3.30
N GLU A 313 2.84 -11.64 -2.50
CA GLU A 313 1.68 -12.55 -2.55
C GLU A 313 0.39 -11.81 -2.18
N ARG A 314 0.39 -10.97 -1.13
CA ARG A 314 -0.78 -10.16 -0.75
C ARG A 314 -1.20 -9.21 -1.86
N ILE A 315 -0.24 -8.50 -2.45
CA ILE A 315 -0.54 -7.61 -3.58
C ILE A 315 -1.05 -8.42 -4.77
N ASN A 316 -0.40 -9.54 -5.11
CA ASN A 316 -0.83 -10.38 -6.22
C ASN A 316 -2.23 -10.99 -6.00
N THR A 317 -2.54 -11.52 -4.81
CA THR A 317 -3.85 -12.12 -4.55
C THR A 317 -4.99 -11.13 -4.66
N LEU A 318 -4.78 -9.86 -4.33
CA LEU A 318 -5.78 -8.82 -4.56
C LEU A 318 -6.09 -8.61 -6.04
N PHE A 319 -5.13 -8.87 -6.92
CA PHE A 319 -5.22 -8.55 -8.34
C PHE A 319 -5.29 -9.81 -9.24
N GLU A 320 -4.78 -10.99 -8.82
CA GLU A 320 -4.84 -12.24 -9.60
C GLU A 320 -6.25 -12.85 -9.69
N GLU A 321 -7.08 -12.67 -8.67
CA GLU A 321 -8.49 -13.07 -8.73
C GLU A 321 -9.31 -12.19 -9.70
N HIS A 322 -8.76 -11.06 -10.16
CA HIS A 322 -9.46 -10.02 -10.92
C HIS A 322 -8.79 -9.62 -12.24
N THR A 323 -8.09 -10.56 -12.89
CA THR A 323 -7.55 -10.42 -14.26
C THR A 323 -6.69 -9.18 -14.48
N LEU A 324 -5.58 -9.03 -13.76
CA LEU A 324 -4.70 -7.90 -14.03
C LEU A 324 -3.26 -8.34 -14.19
N ASP A 325 -2.74 -8.05 -15.38
CA ASP A 325 -1.31 -7.92 -15.55
C ASP A 325 -0.80 -6.78 -14.67
N LEU A 326 -0.34 -7.10 -13.45
CA LEU A 326 0.46 -6.20 -12.58
C LEU A 326 1.65 -5.56 -13.32
N TYR A 327 1.67 -5.70 -14.63
CA TYR A 327 2.85 -5.67 -15.47
C TYR A 327 2.64 -4.96 -16.80
N ALA A 328 1.47 -4.37 -17.02
CA ALA A 328 1.29 -3.44 -18.11
C ALA A 328 2.20 -2.21 -17.87
N ASP A 329 2.89 -1.79 -18.90
CA ASP A 329 3.85 -0.67 -18.84
C ASP A 329 3.21 0.56 -18.20
N THR A 330 3.67 0.93 -16.99
CA THR A 330 3.17 2.09 -16.23
C THR A 330 3.44 3.43 -16.89
N GLU A 331 4.15 3.47 -18.01
CA GLU A 331 4.36 4.67 -18.83
C GLU A 331 3.39 4.76 -20.03
N ALA A 332 2.66 3.67 -20.35
CA ALA A 332 1.83 3.62 -21.55
C ALA A 332 0.32 3.74 -21.28
N ASP A 333 -0.13 3.45 -20.05
CA ASP A 333 -1.55 3.40 -19.73
C ASP A 333 -1.97 4.38 -18.61
N VAL A 334 -1.55 5.63 -18.65
CA VAL A 334 -2.58 6.67 -18.57
C VAL A 334 -3.32 6.52 -19.91
N VAL A 335 -4.22 5.55 -20.01
CA VAL A 335 -5.34 5.68 -20.91
C VAL A 335 -5.87 7.04 -20.52
N GLU A 336 -5.64 8.05 -21.38
CA GLU A 336 -6.49 9.22 -21.41
C GLU A 336 -7.88 8.59 -21.59
N ASP A 337 -8.55 8.28 -20.46
CA ASP A 337 -9.98 8.08 -20.49
C ASP A 337 -10.47 9.35 -21.14
N ASN A 338 -10.76 9.24 -22.44
CA ASN A 338 -11.32 10.34 -23.19
C ASN A 338 -12.69 10.60 -22.56
N ILE A 339 -12.67 11.38 -21.46
CA ILE A 339 -13.86 11.82 -20.71
C ILE A 339 -14.89 12.43 -21.68
N ASN A 340 -14.44 12.82 -22.85
CA ASN A 340 -15.23 13.41 -23.92
C ASN A 340 -15.86 12.38 -24.87
N ASP A 341 -15.48 11.09 -24.80
CA ASP A 341 -16.08 10.09 -25.66
C ASP A 341 -17.41 9.64 -25.05
N ARG A 342 -18.51 10.10 -25.64
CA ARG A 342 -19.89 9.85 -25.22
C ARG A 342 -20.66 9.18 -26.31
N MET A 343 -21.47 8.22 -25.94
CA MET A 343 -22.47 7.64 -26.84
C MET A 343 -23.85 8.27 -26.62
N LYS A 344 -24.59 8.47 -27.67
CA LYS A 344 -25.99 8.88 -27.55
C LYS A 344 -26.84 7.72 -27.06
N ILE A 345 -27.72 7.96 -26.08
CA ILE A 345 -28.60 6.95 -25.51
C ILE A 345 -30.06 7.33 -25.79
N ASP A 346 -30.65 6.72 -26.82
CA ASP A 346 -32.06 6.94 -27.17
C ASP A 346 -32.97 5.86 -26.52
N LYS A 347 -32.46 4.65 -26.33
CA LYS A 347 -33.24 3.51 -25.78
C LYS A 347 -32.33 2.57 -25.00
N ILE A 348 -32.83 2.10 -23.86
CA ILE A 348 -32.19 1.01 -23.10
C ILE A 348 -33.21 -0.11 -22.95
N GLU A 349 -32.87 -1.30 -23.43
CA GLU A 349 -33.70 -2.52 -23.33
C GLU A 349 -33.03 -3.54 -22.42
N ILE A 350 -33.65 -3.89 -21.35
CA ILE A 350 -33.24 -4.90 -20.38
C ILE A 350 -34.04 -6.17 -20.63
N SER A 351 -33.38 -7.31 -20.71
CA SER A 351 -34.02 -8.61 -20.97
C SER A 351 -33.50 -9.65 -19.99
N ASN A 352 -34.41 -10.28 -19.25
CA ASN A 352 -34.17 -11.39 -18.34
C ASN A 352 -32.97 -11.10 -17.39
N LEU A 353 -33.02 -10.00 -16.67
CA LEU A 353 -31.99 -9.61 -15.73
C LEU A 353 -32.20 -10.33 -14.40
N ASP A 354 -31.20 -11.17 -14.04
CA ASP A 354 -31.09 -11.83 -12.74
C ASP A 354 -29.90 -11.30 -11.99
N PHE A 355 -30.02 -11.06 -10.68
CA PHE A 355 -28.93 -10.62 -9.84
C PHE A 355 -29.00 -11.15 -8.41
N CYS A 356 -27.84 -11.62 -7.90
CA CYS A 356 -27.61 -11.96 -6.50
C CYS A 356 -26.21 -11.50 -6.06
N TYR A 357 -26.05 -11.08 -4.79
CA TYR A 357 -24.73 -10.74 -4.23
C TYR A 357 -23.93 -11.98 -3.82
N ILE A 358 -24.60 -12.98 -3.28
CA ILE A 358 -24.02 -14.25 -2.81
C ILE A 358 -25.02 -15.35 -3.17
N THR A 359 -24.58 -16.52 -3.49
CA THR A 359 -25.24 -17.67 -4.12
C THR A 359 -26.57 -18.18 -3.54
N SER A 360 -27.26 -17.47 -2.67
CA SER A 360 -28.43 -18.04 -1.96
C SER A 360 -29.78 -17.39 -2.21
N ASN A 361 -29.86 -16.10 -2.53
CA ASN A 361 -31.17 -15.47 -2.82
C ASN A 361 -31.01 -14.44 -3.94
N ASN A 362 -31.78 -14.61 -5.01
CA ASN A 362 -31.87 -13.60 -6.05
C ASN A 362 -32.54 -12.34 -5.48
N ILE A 363 -31.94 -11.19 -5.79
CA ILE A 363 -32.49 -9.88 -5.44
C ILE A 363 -33.33 -9.33 -6.60
N ILE A 364 -32.93 -9.70 -7.82
CA ILE A 364 -33.65 -9.38 -9.05
C ILE A 364 -33.85 -10.70 -9.78
N GLU A 365 -35.08 -10.97 -10.22
CA GLU A 365 -35.45 -12.18 -10.94
C GLU A 365 -36.21 -11.83 -12.22
N ASP A 366 -35.70 -12.32 -13.36
CA ASP A 366 -36.32 -12.22 -14.69
C ASP A 366 -36.87 -10.82 -15.06
N PHE A 367 -36.14 -9.77 -14.63
CA PHE A 367 -36.56 -8.40 -14.86
C PHE A 367 -36.33 -8.01 -16.32
N SER A 368 -37.39 -7.55 -16.99
CA SER A 368 -37.37 -7.08 -18.36
C SER A 368 -38.11 -5.76 -18.49
N PHE A 369 -37.48 -4.74 -19.04
CA PHE A 369 -38.09 -3.42 -19.22
C PHE A 369 -37.39 -2.62 -20.32
N THR A 370 -38.07 -1.62 -20.89
CA THR A 370 -37.51 -0.73 -21.92
C THR A 370 -37.64 0.73 -21.51
N PHE A 371 -36.51 1.40 -21.35
CA PHE A 371 -36.43 2.85 -21.13
C PHE A 371 -36.26 3.58 -22.46
N ASN A 372 -37.08 4.61 -22.67
CA ASN A 372 -37.03 5.41 -23.89
C ASN A 372 -36.68 6.86 -23.58
N HIS A 373 -35.95 7.48 -24.48
CA HIS A 373 -35.63 8.90 -24.47
C HIS A 373 -36.91 9.76 -24.39
N GLY A 374 -36.83 10.88 -23.72
CA GLY A 374 -37.96 11.80 -23.59
C GLY A 374 -38.95 11.44 -22.46
N LYS A 375 -38.62 10.46 -21.61
CA LYS A 375 -39.50 10.01 -20.53
C LYS A 375 -38.85 10.09 -19.16
N ILE A 376 -39.69 10.19 -18.13
CA ILE A 376 -39.31 10.14 -16.73
C ILE A 376 -39.88 8.86 -16.12
N TYR A 377 -39.00 8.07 -15.52
CA TYR A 377 -39.38 6.78 -14.88
C TYR A 377 -39.19 6.87 -13.38
N LYS A 378 -40.18 6.48 -12.62
CA LYS A 378 -40.11 6.35 -11.16
C LYS A 378 -40.09 4.88 -10.77
N ILE A 379 -39.04 4.48 -10.05
CA ILE A 379 -38.91 3.14 -9.50
C ILE A 379 -39.60 3.11 -8.12
N ASN A 380 -40.67 2.39 -8.01
CA ASN A 380 -41.40 2.15 -6.78
C ASN A 380 -41.02 0.80 -6.18
N GLY A 381 -41.17 0.66 -4.88
CA GLY A 381 -40.98 -0.61 -4.17
C GLY A 381 -40.52 -0.39 -2.71
N PRO A 382 -40.75 -1.37 -1.84
CA PRO A 382 -40.30 -1.26 -0.44
C PRO A 382 -38.80 -1.19 -0.31
N SER A 383 -38.32 -0.63 0.81
CA SER A 383 -36.89 -0.59 1.13
C SER A 383 -36.31 -2.00 1.21
N GLY A 384 -35.08 -2.19 0.74
CA GLY A 384 -34.36 -3.47 0.74
C GLY A 384 -34.76 -4.44 -0.39
N LYS A 385 -35.61 -4.05 -1.33
CA LYS A 385 -36.02 -4.88 -2.48
C LYS A 385 -35.16 -4.74 -3.73
N GLY A 386 -33.92 -4.23 -3.61
CA GLY A 386 -32.97 -4.21 -4.71
C GLY A 386 -33.04 -3.00 -5.66
N LYS A 387 -33.80 -1.93 -5.34
CA LYS A 387 -33.87 -0.71 -6.18
C LYS A 387 -32.49 -0.11 -6.44
N SER A 388 -31.72 0.18 -5.39
CA SER A 388 -30.35 0.72 -5.52
C SER A 388 -29.44 -0.22 -6.29
N THR A 389 -29.53 -1.54 -6.04
CA THR A 389 -28.78 -2.56 -6.78
C THR A 389 -29.11 -2.53 -8.28
N PHE A 390 -30.38 -2.37 -8.63
CA PHE A 390 -30.80 -2.23 -10.01
C PHE A 390 -30.24 -0.96 -10.66
N LEU A 391 -30.26 0.18 -9.94
CA LEU A 391 -29.69 1.44 -10.42
C LEU A 391 -28.17 1.35 -10.56
N ASP A 392 -27.47 0.65 -9.64
CA ASP A 392 -26.05 0.34 -9.74
C ASP A 392 -25.72 -0.49 -10.99
N ILE A 393 -26.54 -1.51 -11.31
CA ILE A 393 -26.38 -2.29 -12.54
C ILE A 393 -26.58 -1.40 -13.76
N LEU A 394 -27.64 -0.63 -13.77
CA LEU A 394 -27.98 0.26 -14.87
C LEU A 394 -26.93 1.36 -15.07
N SER A 395 -26.25 1.79 -14.02
CA SER A 395 -25.12 2.74 -14.12
C SER A 395 -23.84 2.12 -14.72
N GLY A 396 -23.83 0.79 -14.92
CA GLY A 396 -22.68 0.06 -15.46
C GLY A 396 -21.63 -0.31 -14.41
N LEU A 397 -21.94 -0.25 -13.09
CA LEU A 397 -21.04 -0.68 -12.03
C LEU A 397 -20.80 -2.21 -12.00
N TYR A 398 -21.71 -2.97 -12.65
CA TYR A 398 -21.64 -4.43 -12.79
C TYR A 398 -21.48 -4.84 -14.27
N PRO A 399 -20.27 -4.80 -14.83
CA PRO A 399 -20.03 -5.06 -16.26
C PRO A 399 -20.55 -6.41 -16.74
N GLU A 400 -20.50 -7.43 -15.88
CA GLU A 400 -20.99 -8.77 -16.19
C GLU A 400 -22.49 -8.86 -16.44
N LYS A 401 -23.24 -7.89 -15.93
CA LYS A 401 -24.71 -7.81 -16.14
C LYS A 401 -25.11 -6.93 -17.33
N MET A 402 -24.17 -6.19 -17.88
CA MET A 402 -24.43 -5.37 -19.07
C MET A 402 -24.74 -6.20 -20.32
N THR A 403 -24.42 -7.50 -20.33
CA THR A 403 -24.82 -8.43 -21.39
C THR A 403 -26.33 -8.61 -21.52
N ASN A 404 -27.09 -8.34 -20.44
CA ASN A 404 -28.56 -8.36 -20.42
C ASN A 404 -29.18 -7.02 -20.85
N ILE A 405 -28.35 -6.01 -21.12
CA ILE A 405 -28.75 -4.65 -21.46
C ILE A 405 -28.31 -4.33 -22.89
N LYS A 406 -29.27 -3.90 -23.71
CA LYS A 406 -29.02 -3.34 -25.04
C LYS A 406 -29.16 -1.83 -24.98
N VAL A 407 -28.24 -1.11 -25.61
CA VAL A 407 -28.31 0.32 -25.79
C VAL A 407 -28.53 0.60 -27.28
N ASN A 408 -29.59 1.32 -27.62
CA ASN A 408 -29.98 1.60 -29.01
C ASN A 408 -30.04 0.33 -29.87
N ASP A 409 -30.67 -0.74 -29.34
CA ASP A 409 -30.82 -2.06 -29.95
C ASP A 409 -29.50 -2.86 -30.15
N SER A 410 -28.33 -2.33 -29.72
CA SER A 410 -27.04 -3.00 -29.76
C SER A 410 -26.63 -3.53 -28.38
N LYS A 411 -25.97 -4.71 -28.36
CA LYS A 411 -25.25 -5.23 -27.17
C LYS A 411 -23.75 -4.91 -27.23
N ASP A 412 -23.28 -4.48 -28.38
CA ASP A 412 -21.86 -4.13 -28.59
C ASP A 412 -21.70 -2.61 -28.49
N TYR A 413 -21.30 -2.15 -27.33
CA TYR A 413 -21.01 -0.76 -27.04
C TYR A 413 -19.86 -0.64 -26.03
N ASP A 414 -19.10 0.45 -26.12
CA ASP A 414 -18.06 0.73 -25.17
C ASP A 414 -18.65 1.15 -23.81
N LEU A 415 -18.27 0.44 -22.75
CA LEU A 415 -18.77 0.68 -21.40
C LEU A 415 -18.32 2.03 -20.82
N ASN A 416 -17.13 2.53 -21.22
CA ASN A 416 -16.65 3.81 -20.76
C ASN A 416 -17.44 4.96 -21.43
N SER A 417 -17.67 4.89 -22.73
CA SER A 417 -18.52 5.84 -23.46
C SER A 417 -19.96 5.82 -22.93
N TYR A 418 -20.48 4.64 -22.55
CA TYR A 418 -21.77 4.51 -21.88
C TYR A 418 -21.79 5.24 -20.53
N ARG A 419 -20.81 4.98 -19.65
CA ARG A 419 -20.71 5.65 -18.35
C ARG A 419 -20.52 7.16 -18.47
N ASN A 420 -19.77 7.63 -19.47
CA ASN A 420 -19.59 9.05 -19.74
C ASN A 420 -20.87 9.75 -20.17
N SER A 421 -21.85 9.01 -20.73
CA SER A 421 -23.14 9.52 -21.18
C SER A 421 -24.20 9.58 -20.08
N ILE A 422 -23.93 9.03 -18.89
CA ILE A 422 -24.86 8.99 -17.78
C ILE A 422 -24.34 9.78 -16.57
N VAL A 423 -25.25 10.14 -15.69
CA VAL A 423 -24.94 10.61 -14.34
C VAL A 423 -25.78 9.84 -13.34
N TYR A 424 -25.14 9.39 -12.27
CA TYR A 424 -25.78 8.69 -11.19
C TYR A 424 -25.48 9.37 -9.84
N ILE A 425 -26.51 9.76 -9.13
CA ILE A 425 -26.45 10.26 -7.75
C ILE A 425 -27.13 9.22 -6.87
N ASP A 426 -26.33 8.47 -6.13
CA ASP A 426 -26.79 7.47 -5.18
C ASP A 426 -27.21 8.11 -3.84
N GLN A 427 -27.86 7.34 -2.98
CA GLN A 427 -28.35 7.78 -1.67
C GLN A 427 -27.23 8.35 -0.77
N ASN A 428 -26.02 7.83 -0.89
CA ASN A 428 -24.86 8.17 -0.09
C ASN A 428 -23.70 8.76 -0.92
N SER A 429 -24.03 9.49 -2.00
CA SER A 429 -23.02 10.08 -2.88
C SER A 429 -21.97 10.89 -2.12
N TYR A 430 -20.72 10.66 -2.44
CA TYR A 430 -19.59 11.17 -1.68
C TYR A 430 -19.26 12.62 -2.05
N ILE A 431 -19.07 13.45 -1.03
CA ILE A 431 -18.49 14.80 -1.15
C ILE A 431 -17.01 14.71 -0.78
N PHE A 432 -16.16 15.10 -1.70
CA PHE A 432 -14.71 15.08 -1.51
C PHE A 432 -14.24 16.31 -0.72
N THR A 433 -13.09 16.19 -0.03
CA THR A 433 -12.40 17.32 0.59
C THR A 433 -11.71 18.14 -0.51
N LEU A 434 -12.52 18.73 -1.36
CA LEU A 434 -12.15 19.57 -2.50
C LEU A 434 -12.91 20.89 -2.41
N SER A 435 -12.62 21.84 -3.31
CA SER A 435 -13.43 23.04 -3.41
C SER A 435 -14.87 22.72 -3.83
N ILE A 436 -15.79 23.64 -3.60
CA ILE A 436 -17.19 23.48 -4.09
C ILE A 436 -17.19 23.37 -5.61
N TYR A 437 -16.39 24.20 -6.29
CA TYR A 437 -16.23 24.14 -7.72
C TYR A 437 -15.74 22.75 -8.17
N ASP A 438 -14.68 22.22 -7.58
CA ASP A 438 -14.14 20.91 -7.94
C ASP A 438 -15.09 19.76 -7.61
N ASN A 439 -15.88 19.87 -6.53
CA ASN A 439 -16.92 18.90 -6.20
C ASN A 439 -18.06 18.87 -7.23
N ILE A 440 -18.34 19.99 -7.89
CA ILE A 440 -19.38 20.06 -8.93
C ILE A 440 -18.80 19.68 -10.30
N SER A 441 -17.64 20.21 -10.66
CA SER A 441 -17.01 19.94 -11.96
C SER A 441 -16.39 18.54 -12.06
N MET A 442 -15.95 17.95 -10.93
CA MET A 442 -15.29 16.63 -10.87
C MET A 442 -14.15 16.53 -11.89
N TYR A 443 -13.21 17.48 -11.83
CA TYR A 443 -12.03 17.58 -12.71
C TYR A 443 -12.33 17.74 -14.22
N ARG A 444 -13.60 17.96 -14.59
CA ARG A 444 -13.98 18.30 -15.97
C ARG A 444 -13.74 19.79 -16.23
N ASP A 445 -13.39 20.12 -17.46
CA ASP A 445 -13.18 21.51 -17.88
C ASP A 445 -14.54 22.22 -18.06
N ILE A 446 -15.10 22.71 -16.95
CA ILE A 446 -16.42 23.37 -16.89
C ILE A 446 -16.20 24.81 -16.45
N GLU A 447 -16.68 25.76 -17.23
CA GLU A 447 -16.61 27.18 -16.88
C GLU A 447 -17.32 27.47 -15.53
N LEU A 448 -16.68 28.30 -14.70
CA LEU A 448 -17.23 28.71 -13.40
C LEU A 448 -18.64 29.32 -13.52
N ASP A 449 -18.90 30.08 -14.60
CA ASP A 449 -20.20 30.67 -14.85
C ASP A 449 -21.30 29.62 -15.05
N SER A 450 -20.99 28.47 -15.63
CA SER A 450 -21.92 27.34 -15.75
C SER A 450 -22.24 26.74 -14.40
N VAL A 451 -21.22 26.57 -13.55
CA VAL A 451 -21.39 26.12 -12.15
C VAL A 451 -22.27 27.11 -11.37
N LYS A 452 -22.00 28.41 -11.48
CA LYS A 452 -22.81 29.46 -10.83
C LYS A 452 -24.28 29.41 -11.26
N LYS A 453 -24.53 29.32 -12.56
CA LYS A 453 -25.91 29.26 -13.11
C LYS A 453 -26.71 28.09 -12.51
N ILE A 454 -26.09 26.94 -12.31
CA ILE A 454 -26.76 25.78 -11.68
C ILE A 454 -26.95 26.02 -10.18
N CYS A 455 -25.96 26.55 -9.49
CA CYS A 455 -26.05 26.85 -8.06
C CYS A 455 -27.14 27.91 -7.74
N ILE A 456 -27.29 28.92 -8.60
CA ILE A 456 -28.37 29.92 -8.50
C ILE A 456 -29.74 29.24 -8.63
N LYS A 457 -29.92 28.35 -9.62
CA LYS A 457 -31.16 27.61 -9.81
C LYS A 457 -31.52 26.73 -8.60
N LEU A 458 -30.52 26.13 -7.98
CA LEU A 458 -30.70 25.28 -6.79
C LEU A 458 -30.73 26.08 -5.48
N GLY A 459 -30.71 27.41 -5.53
CA GLY A 459 -30.77 28.26 -4.34
C GLY A 459 -29.62 28.07 -3.37
N ILE A 460 -28.42 27.67 -3.85
CA ILE A 460 -27.24 27.48 -3.02
C ILE A 460 -26.17 28.56 -3.24
N ASP A 461 -26.27 29.34 -4.30
CA ASP A 461 -25.29 30.36 -4.67
C ASP A 461 -25.05 31.39 -3.56
N GLU A 462 -26.11 31.89 -2.93
CA GLU A 462 -26.01 32.84 -1.82
C GLU A 462 -25.20 32.28 -0.65
N VAL A 463 -25.39 31.00 -0.32
CA VAL A 463 -24.63 30.32 0.72
C VAL A 463 -23.15 30.24 0.34
N VAL A 464 -22.87 29.89 -0.91
CA VAL A 464 -21.50 29.72 -1.42
C VAL A 464 -20.79 31.07 -1.50
N GLU A 465 -21.43 32.13 -1.98
CA GLU A 465 -20.85 33.48 -2.08
C GLU A 465 -20.52 34.09 -0.69
N ASN A 466 -21.18 33.65 0.38
CA ASN A 466 -20.91 34.05 1.76
C ASN A 466 -19.75 33.25 2.40
N LEU A 467 -19.21 32.23 1.75
CA LEU A 467 -18.05 31.50 2.25
C LEU A 467 -16.73 32.27 2.01
N PRO A 468 -15.69 32.03 2.83
CA PRO A 468 -14.43 32.79 2.75
C PRO A 468 -13.78 32.85 1.36
N ASN A 469 -13.77 31.75 0.62
CA ASN A 469 -13.20 31.64 -0.72
C ASN A 469 -14.27 31.34 -1.77
N LYS A 470 -15.56 31.62 -1.45
CA LYS A 470 -16.70 31.39 -2.36
C LYS A 470 -16.68 29.98 -2.95
N TYR A 471 -16.77 29.84 -4.25
CA TYR A 471 -16.72 28.56 -4.99
C TYR A 471 -15.43 27.77 -4.80
N TYR A 472 -14.32 28.42 -4.45
CA TYR A 472 -13.03 27.79 -4.16
C TYR A 472 -12.85 27.42 -2.69
N THR A 473 -13.90 27.56 -1.86
CA THR A 473 -13.89 27.08 -0.48
C THR A 473 -13.84 25.55 -0.44
N ILE A 474 -12.84 25.01 0.27
CA ILE A 474 -12.68 23.56 0.44
C ILE A 474 -13.69 23.06 1.47
N ILE A 475 -14.46 22.06 1.09
CA ILE A 475 -15.41 21.40 2.02
C ILE A 475 -14.62 20.48 2.94
N ASN A 476 -14.57 20.81 4.21
CA ASN A 476 -13.90 20.04 5.26
C ASN A 476 -14.74 20.08 6.55
N SER A 477 -14.23 19.50 7.65
CA SER A 477 -14.90 19.49 8.95
C SER A 477 -15.10 20.87 9.59
N GLU A 478 -14.41 21.91 9.11
CA GLU A 478 -14.51 23.28 9.60
C GLU A 478 -15.66 24.06 8.91
N ILE A 479 -16.00 23.67 7.69
CA ILE A 479 -17.07 24.27 6.90
C ILE A 479 -18.35 23.44 7.07
N ASN A 480 -19.21 23.87 8.00
CA ASN A 480 -20.46 23.20 8.31
C ASN A 480 -21.56 23.55 7.29
N LEU A 481 -21.59 22.86 6.17
CA LEU A 481 -22.76 22.86 5.28
C LEU A 481 -23.81 21.88 5.83
N SER A 482 -25.08 22.27 5.79
CA SER A 482 -26.17 21.38 6.16
C SER A 482 -26.31 20.22 5.16
N SER A 483 -26.93 19.11 5.59
CA SER A 483 -27.20 17.96 4.69
C SER A 483 -27.95 18.38 3.43
N GLY A 484 -28.92 19.30 3.52
CA GLY A 484 -29.62 19.83 2.35
C GLY A 484 -28.74 20.69 1.46
N GLN A 485 -27.77 21.43 2.00
CA GLN A 485 -26.79 22.18 1.21
C GLN A 485 -25.82 21.25 0.47
N LEU A 486 -25.32 20.22 1.15
CA LEU A 486 -24.48 19.20 0.53
C LEU A 486 -25.24 18.44 -0.59
N GLN A 487 -26.52 18.12 -0.34
CA GLN A 487 -27.36 17.47 -1.35
C GLN A 487 -27.55 18.35 -2.60
N ARG A 488 -27.71 19.68 -2.43
CA ARG A 488 -27.79 20.60 -3.56
C ARG A 488 -26.49 20.69 -4.37
N ILE A 489 -25.33 20.57 -3.71
CA ILE A 489 -24.03 20.45 -4.41
C ILE A 489 -23.97 19.16 -5.23
N LEU A 490 -24.43 18.03 -4.69
CA LEU A 490 -24.50 16.76 -5.44
C LEU A 490 -25.46 16.85 -6.64
N ILE A 491 -26.61 17.51 -6.46
CA ILE A 491 -27.55 17.76 -7.55
C ILE A 491 -26.91 18.69 -8.61
N ALA A 492 -26.17 19.75 -8.19
CA ALA A 492 -25.45 20.61 -9.09
C ALA A 492 -24.44 19.83 -9.94
N ARG A 493 -23.70 18.88 -9.34
CA ARG A 493 -22.79 17.95 -10.05
C ARG A 493 -23.48 17.18 -11.18
N ALA A 494 -24.74 16.79 -10.96
CA ALA A 494 -25.51 16.07 -11.98
C ALA A 494 -25.96 16.94 -13.15
N PHE A 495 -26.32 18.20 -12.89
CA PHE A 495 -26.93 19.07 -13.89
C PHE A 495 -25.96 20.10 -14.52
N VAL A 496 -24.72 20.19 -14.05
CA VAL A 496 -23.74 21.16 -14.57
C VAL A 496 -23.39 20.88 -16.03
N GLU A 497 -23.54 19.64 -16.47
CA GLU A 497 -23.29 19.19 -17.82
C GLU A 497 -24.46 18.35 -18.34
N LYS A 498 -24.81 18.48 -19.63
CA LYS A 498 -25.87 17.67 -20.22
C LYS A 498 -25.43 16.22 -20.39
N LYS A 499 -26.30 15.29 -20.02
CA LYS A 499 -26.13 13.84 -20.14
C LYS A 499 -27.32 13.22 -20.85
N ASP A 500 -27.12 12.03 -21.43
CA ASP A 500 -28.17 11.31 -22.14
C ASP A 500 -29.06 10.50 -21.17
N MET A 501 -28.53 10.16 -19.97
CA MET A 501 -29.31 9.52 -18.92
C MET A 501 -28.96 10.08 -17.55
N TYR A 502 -30.01 10.31 -16.75
CA TYR A 502 -29.93 10.76 -15.37
C TYR A 502 -30.56 9.71 -14.44
N ILE A 503 -29.78 9.29 -13.43
CA ILE A 503 -30.22 8.32 -12.42
C ILE A 503 -30.10 8.97 -11.04
N PHE A 504 -31.18 8.91 -10.25
CA PHE A 504 -31.21 9.45 -8.89
C PHE A 504 -31.81 8.42 -7.92
N ASP A 505 -31.06 8.07 -6.88
CA ASP A 505 -31.54 7.16 -5.85
C ASP A 505 -31.80 7.92 -4.54
N GLU A 506 -33.06 8.03 -4.14
CA GLU A 506 -33.56 8.70 -2.92
C GLU A 506 -32.99 10.13 -2.70
N THR A 507 -32.64 10.82 -3.77
CA THR A 507 -31.94 12.13 -3.75
C THR A 507 -32.75 13.24 -3.09
N THR A 508 -34.08 13.09 -2.95
CA THR A 508 -34.98 14.12 -2.40
C THR A 508 -35.09 14.10 -0.87
N ALA A 509 -34.52 13.10 -0.19
CA ALA A 509 -34.70 12.88 1.25
C ALA A 509 -34.28 14.09 2.14
N TYR A 510 -33.27 14.82 1.72
CA TYR A 510 -32.72 15.96 2.50
C TYR A 510 -33.10 17.34 1.93
N LEU A 511 -33.98 17.39 0.90
CA LEU A 511 -34.46 18.62 0.30
C LEU A 511 -35.73 19.12 1.01
N ASP A 512 -35.84 20.42 1.22
CA ASP A 512 -37.10 21.07 1.60
C ASP A 512 -38.09 21.10 0.44
N LYS A 513 -39.32 21.50 0.72
CA LYS A 513 -40.41 21.49 -0.28
C LYS A 513 -40.11 22.34 -1.50
N GLU A 514 -39.51 23.53 -1.31
CA GLU A 514 -39.20 24.45 -2.40
C GLU A 514 -38.11 23.87 -3.31
N ASN A 515 -37.03 23.35 -2.72
CA ASN A 515 -35.96 22.73 -3.48
C ASN A 515 -36.37 21.42 -4.17
N LYS A 516 -37.36 20.68 -3.61
CA LYS A 516 -37.94 19.53 -4.31
C LYS A 516 -38.68 19.94 -5.60
N VAL A 517 -39.46 21.02 -5.53
CA VAL A 517 -40.15 21.54 -6.75
C VAL A 517 -39.11 21.93 -7.80
N ILE A 518 -38.06 22.67 -7.41
CA ILE A 518 -36.98 23.05 -8.34
C ILE A 518 -36.32 21.81 -8.95
N PHE A 519 -36.01 20.82 -8.15
CA PHE A 519 -35.41 19.57 -8.62
C PHE A 519 -36.29 18.86 -9.66
N PHE A 520 -37.58 18.72 -9.38
CA PHE A 520 -38.52 18.07 -10.32
C PHE A 520 -38.76 18.88 -11.60
N GLU A 521 -38.75 20.22 -11.52
CA GLU A 521 -38.77 21.07 -12.71
C GLU A 521 -37.52 20.88 -13.57
N MET A 522 -36.34 20.72 -12.92
CA MET A 522 -35.09 20.43 -13.63
C MET A 522 -35.15 19.04 -14.30
N LEU A 523 -35.69 18.01 -13.61
CA LEU A 523 -35.88 16.68 -14.20
C LEU A 523 -36.81 16.76 -15.43
N LYS A 524 -37.91 17.49 -15.34
CA LYS A 524 -38.84 17.69 -16.46
C LYS A 524 -38.17 18.39 -17.64
N LYS A 525 -37.28 19.33 -17.37
CA LYS A 525 -36.56 20.02 -18.43
C LYS A 525 -35.56 19.12 -19.15
N VAL A 526 -34.78 18.34 -18.42
CA VAL A 526 -33.76 17.46 -19.02
C VAL A 526 -34.38 16.23 -19.67
N SER A 527 -35.57 15.78 -19.20
CA SER A 527 -36.25 14.62 -19.78
C SER A 527 -36.64 14.80 -21.24
N ASN A 528 -36.77 16.03 -21.74
CA ASN A 528 -37.05 16.27 -23.15
C ASN A 528 -35.98 15.71 -24.08
N ASP A 529 -34.74 15.68 -23.61
CA ASP A 529 -33.55 15.32 -24.38
C ASP A 529 -32.75 14.18 -23.73
N SER A 530 -33.32 13.42 -22.80
CA SER A 530 -32.63 12.36 -22.07
C SER A 530 -33.62 11.37 -21.42
N ILE A 531 -33.07 10.25 -20.95
CA ILE A 531 -33.79 9.30 -20.11
C ILE A 531 -33.60 9.72 -18.65
N VAL A 532 -34.69 9.85 -17.89
CA VAL A 532 -34.61 10.19 -16.46
C VAL A 532 -35.20 9.04 -15.64
N ILE A 533 -34.41 8.52 -14.68
CA ILE A 533 -34.82 7.42 -13.80
C ILE A 533 -34.55 7.86 -12.36
N PHE A 534 -35.54 7.73 -11.50
CA PHE A 534 -35.33 8.04 -10.09
C PHE A 534 -36.13 7.12 -9.17
N SER A 535 -35.59 6.90 -7.96
CA SER A 535 -36.30 6.27 -6.86
C SER A 535 -36.74 7.33 -5.85
N SER A 536 -37.96 7.23 -5.34
CA SER A 536 -38.46 8.09 -4.28
C SER A 536 -39.66 7.46 -3.58
N HIS A 537 -39.73 7.61 -2.26
CA HIS A 537 -40.90 7.19 -1.47
C HIS A 537 -42.02 8.23 -1.45
N GLU A 538 -41.81 9.40 -2.07
CA GLU A 538 -42.78 10.49 -2.05
C GLU A 538 -43.72 10.44 -3.23
N ASP A 539 -44.99 10.85 -3.00
CA ASP A 539 -45.96 11.08 -4.07
C ASP A 539 -45.64 12.38 -4.81
N ILE A 540 -45.49 12.26 -6.12
CA ILE A 540 -45.06 13.36 -6.98
C ILE A 540 -46.24 13.77 -7.87
N GLY A 541 -47.09 14.65 -7.35
CA GLY A 541 -48.21 15.20 -8.12
C GLY A 541 -47.83 16.26 -9.17
N TYR A 542 -46.54 16.57 -9.36
CA TYR A 542 -46.10 17.73 -10.15
C TYR A 542 -45.62 17.41 -11.56
N ILE A 543 -45.30 16.14 -11.85
CA ILE A 543 -44.77 15.72 -13.16
C ILE A 543 -45.39 14.39 -13.58
N GLU A 544 -45.57 14.23 -14.89
CA GLU A 544 -46.01 12.96 -15.48
C GLU A 544 -44.82 11.99 -15.45
N VAL A 545 -45.03 10.84 -14.80
CA VAL A 545 -43.98 9.80 -14.64
C VAL A 545 -44.55 8.44 -15.00
N GLU A 546 -43.75 7.62 -15.64
CA GLU A 546 -44.05 6.20 -15.85
C GLU A 546 -43.57 5.43 -14.62
N ALA A 547 -44.50 4.91 -13.84
CA ALA A 547 -44.18 4.17 -12.62
C ALA A 547 -43.77 2.73 -12.95
N ILE A 548 -42.67 2.27 -12.36
CA ILE A 548 -42.19 0.90 -12.46
C ILE A 548 -42.28 0.29 -11.06
N ASP A 549 -43.17 -0.66 -10.87
CA ASP A 549 -43.31 -1.36 -9.61
C ASP A 549 -42.25 -2.46 -9.49
N PHE A 550 -41.26 -2.19 -8.69
CA PHE A 550 -40.18 -3.12 -8.37
C PHE A 550 -40.66 -4.05 -7.24
N CYS A 551 -41.63 -4.87 -7.55
CA CYS A 551 -42.19 -5.91 -6.67
C CYS A 551 -41.60 -7.25 -7.12
N ILE A 552 -40.47 -7.63 -6.56
CA ILE A 552 -39.90 -8.96 -6.74
C ILE A 552 -39.85 -9.67 -5.41
#